data_e451acbbb9a307f92fff0de7f76d4e7d
#
_entry.id   e451acbbb9a307f92fff0de7f76d4e7d
#
_cell.length_a   1.000
_cell.length_b   1.000
_cell.length_c   1.000
_cell.angle_alpha   90.00
_cell.angle_beta   90.00
_cell.angle_gamma   90.00
#
_symmetry.space_group_name_H-M   'P 1'
#
loop_
_entity.id
_entity.type
_entity.pdbx_description
1 polymer ?
#
loop_
_entity_poly.entity_id
_entity_poly.type
_entity_poly.pdbx_seq_one_letter_code
_entity_poly.pdbx_strand_id
1 'polypeptide(L)'
;MTKSIETQFNDIAVARYDVIAPLITSRDKYSSDAEFFRTASNMFHNFNGKKVKISATTIERRYYAYRKNGFNGLVPERRRDLGTMRKISADIIDYVTTQLVTFPRVPATQIHAEVQKQFGGNISLSTINRLVNKIRKEKVTSIKDEMLRYERAHINEVWCGDSTVIWANKLDKNPVKLYIIALIDDASRRIVGAQVFHNDNAINLTKTLKTSVLKFGIPDVFNFDNGRNYKCKQMEVIAGKIGSRIHYCAPYSPTAKAKIERWFRTLKDHWTANGCKTLEEIQTSLNEYVNKYNSKIHSSLNGMTPIDRFNSELNIIRYLEESKKNEAFLFEIERKSSIDGVIKVEGIEYETGYKYQGQRVRIVYESGLEHVYIKDKNELIEIYRLDKISNSKSSRTKLTEIKKELTSND
;
A
#
# COMPACT_ATOMS: atom_id res chain seq x y z
N MET A 1 -29.40 -0.56 -18.06
CA MET A 1 -30.37 -1.34 -17.28
C MET A 1 -30.22 -2.81 -17.62
N THR A 2 -29.74 -3.62 -16.70
CA THR A 2 -29.65 -5.08 -16.89
C THR A 2 -31.03 -5.69 -16.76
N LYS A 3 -31.57 -6.29 -17.84
CA LYS A 3 -32.82 -7.03 -17.81
C LYS A 3 -32.80 -8.08 -16.69
N SER A 4 -33.94 -8.29 -15.99
CA SER A 4 -34.02 -9.35 -14.98
C SER A 4 -33.82 -10.72 -15.65
N ILE A 5 -33.31 -11.72 -14.89
CA ILE A 5 -33.07 -13.08 -15.42
C ILE A 5 -34.37 -13.70 -15.95
N GLU A 6 -35.49 -13.41 -15.32
CA GLU A 6 -36.81 -13.85 -15.76
C GLU A 6 -37.21 -13.24 -17.11
N THR A 7 -36.95 -11.96 -17.32
CA THR A 7 -37.20 -11.29 -18.60
C THR A 7 -36.33 -11.92 -19.70
N GLN A 8 -35.08 -12.26 -19.42
CA GLN A 8 -34.18 -12.92 -20.39
C GLN A 8 -34.70 -14.34 -20.75
N PHE A 9 -35.18 -15.10 -19.79
CA PHE A 9 -35.71 -16.46 -20.03
C PHE A 9 -37.03 -16.42 -20.84
N ASN A 10 -37.87 -15.43 -20.58
CA ASN A 10 -39.09 -15.22 -21.37
C ASN A 10 -38.74 -14.81 -22.81
N ASP A 11 -37.78 -13.91 -23.02
CA ASP A 11 -37.32 -13.53 -24.37
C ASP A 11 -36.80 -14.75 -25.15
N ILE A 12 -36.10 -15.68 -24.48
CA ILE A 12 -35.64 -16.94 -25.08
C ILE A 12 -36.83 -17.89 -25.40
N ALA A 13 -37.81 -17.96 -24.52
CA ALA A 13 -38.98 -18.79 -24.74
C ALA A 13 -39.81 -18.29 -25.92
N VAL A 14 -39.98 -16.96 -26.05
CA VAL A 14 -40.64 -16.34 -27.22
C VAL A 14 -39.90 -16.69 -28.49
N ALA A 15 -38.56 -16.50 -28.53
CA ALA A 15 -37.78 -16.84 -29.71
C ALA A 15 -37.81 -18.34 -30.07
N ARG A 16 -37.99 -19.23 -29.08
CA ARG A 16 -38.20 -20.67 -29.31
C ARG A 16 -39.60 -20.96 -29.86
N TYR A 17 -40.60 -20.22 -29.39
CA TYR A 17 -41.98 -20.33 -29.88
C TYR A 17 -42.07 -19.88 -31.33
N ASP A 18 -41.46 -18.76 -31.71
CA ASP A 18 -41.47 -18.24 -33.08
C ASP A 18 -41.01 -19.27 -34.11
N VAL A 19 -40.03 -20.12 -33.72
CA VAL A 19 -39.52 -21.21 -34.59
C VAL A 19 -40.56 -22.28 -34.83
N ILE A 20 -41.41 -22.62 -33.83
CA ILE A 20 -42.41 -23.70 -33.92
C ILE A 20 -43.81 -23.20 -34.25
N ALA A 21 -44.05 -21.91 -34.15
CA ALA A 21 -45.34 -21.28 -34.35
C ALA A 21 -45.99 -21.61 -35.71
N PRO A 22 -45.25 -21.66 -36.87
CA PRO A 22 -45.88 -22.02 -38.15
C PRO A 22 -46.48 -23.41 -38.16
N LEU A 23 -45.88 -24.40 -37.42
CA LEU A 23 -46.48 -25.74 -37.33
C LEU A 23 -47.72 -25.76 -36.42
N ILE A 24 -47.82 -24.87 -35.47
CA ILE A 24 -48.96 -24.76 -34.53
C ILE A 24 -50.14 -24.06 -35.22
N THR A 25 -49.86 -22.98 -35.95
CA THR A 25 -50.89 -22.09 -36.52
C THR A 25 -51.35 -22.49 -37.92
N SER A 26 -50.55 -23.21 -38.66
CA SER A 26 -50.77 -23.55 -40.09
C SER A 26 -50.28 -24.95 -40.39
N ARG A 27 -50.77 -25.94 -39.62
CA ARG A 27 -50.36 -27.37 -39.74
C ARG A 27 -50.63 -27.92 -41.12
N ASP A 28 -51.72 -27.49 -41.77
CA ASP A 28 -52.16 -27.98 -43.07
C ASP A 28 -51.23 -27.64 -44.23
N LYS A 29 -50.25 -26.73 -44.01
CA LYS A 29 -49.25 -26.37 -45.01
C LYS A 29 -48.10 -27.42 -45.16
N TYR A 30 -48.04 -28.38 -44.26
CA TYR A 30 -46.98 -29.38 -44.21
C TYR A 30 -47.53 -30.77 -44.30
N SER A 31 -46.95 -31.63 -45.12
CA SER A 31 -47.40 -33.00 -45.30
C SER A 31 -47.15 -33.86 -44.03
N SER A 32 -46.10 -33.49 -43.27
CA SER A 32 -45.79 -34.12 -41.99
C SER A 32 -45.03 -33.16 -41.04
N ASP A 33 -45.05 -33.46 -39.73
CA ASP A 33 -44.25 -32.71 -38.72
C ASP A 33 -42.76 -32.81 -39.05
N ALA A 34 -42.33 -34.00 -39.54
CA ALA A 34 -40.92 -34.23 -39.92
C ALA A 34 -40.46 -33.36 -41.09
N GLU A 35 -41.33 -33.11 -42.06
CA GLU A 35 -41.07 -32.19 -43.17
C GLU A 35 -40.87 -30.77 -42.67
N PHE A 36 -41.76 -30.29 -41.78
CA PHE A 36 -41.59 -28.99 -41.15
C PHE A 36 -40.25 -28.85 -40.42
N PHE A 37 -39.86 -29.85 -39.61
CA PHE A 37 -38.60 -29.80 -38.85
C PHE A 37 -37.38 -29.74 -39.77
N ARG A 38 -37.38 -30.44 -40.90
CA ARG A 38 -36.32 -30.36 -41.91
C ARG A 38 -36.29 -28.98 -42.58
N THR A 39 -37.45 -28.48 -43.00
CA THR A 39 -37.56 -27.18 -43.66
C THR A 39 -37.11 -26.04 -42.72
N ALA A 40 -37.62 -26.02 -41.50
CA ALA A 40 -37.25 -25.02 -40.48
C ALA A 40 -35.76 -25.09 -40.11
N SER A 41 -35.13 -26.28 -40.11
CA SER A 41 -33.69 -26.41 -39.81
C SER A 41 -32.78 -25.78 -40.86
N ASN A 42 -33.26 -25.65 -42.10
CA ASN A 42 -32.53 -24.99 -43.17
C ASN A 42 -32.65 -23.47 -43.16
N MET A 43 -33.55 -22.93 -42.38
CA MET A 43 -33.76 -21.49 -42.24
C MET A 43 -32.91 -20.87 -41.14
N PHE A 44 -32.67 -19.56 -41.26
CA PHE A 44 -32.06 -18.80 -40.17
C PHE A 44 -33.14 -18.21 -39.23
N HIS A 45 -33.02 -18.48 -37.96
CA HIS A 45 -33.93 -17.99 -36.94
C HIS A 45 -33.31 -16.87 -36.15
N ASN A 46 -34.06 -15.85 -35.71
CA ASN A 46 -33.55 -14.74 -34.93
C ASN A 46 -33.63 -15.08 -33.42
N PHE A 47 -32.44 -15.12 -32.76
CA PHE A 47 -32.36 -15.25 -31.31
C PHE A 47 -31.59 -14.05 -30.76
N ASN A 48 -32.29 -13.15 -30.06
CA ASN A 48 -31.69 -11.94 -29.48
C ASN A 48 -30.87 -11.11 -30.47
N GLY A 49 -31.39 -10.92 -31.69
CA GLY A 49 -30.72 -10.16 -32.74
C GLY A 49 -29.67 -10.91 -33.53
N LYS A 50 -29.42 -12.20 -33.19
CA LYS A 50 -28.46 -13.06 -33.93
C LYS A 50 -29.20 -14.07 -34.79
N LYS A 51 -28.82 -14.19 -36.05
CA LYS A 51 -29.30 -15.23 -36.96
C LYS A 51 -28.59 -16.55 -36.67
N VAL A 52 -29.35 -17.59 -36.29
CA VAL A 52 -28.82 -18.90 -35.87
C VAL A 52 -29.54 -20.00 -36.66
N LYS A 53 -28.83 -21.02 -37.14
CA LYS A 53 -29.40 -22.26 -37.63
C LYS A 53 -29.65 -23.22 -36.46
N ILE A 54 -30.82 -23.89 -36.47
CA ILE A 54 -31.23 -24.82 -35.42
C ILE A 54 -31.44 -26.19 -36.02
N SER A 55 -30.88 -27.25 -35.44
CA SER A 55 -31.08 -28.61 -35.96
C SER A 55 -32.56 -29.06 -35.86
N ALA A 56 -32.96 -29.88 -36.81
CA ALA A 56 -34.31 -30.45 -36.86
C ALA A 56 -34.71 -31.14 -35.54
N THR A 57 -33.83 -31.94 -34.97
CA THR A 57 -34.00 -32.60 -33.65
C THR A 57 -34.24 -31.62 -32.49
N THR A 58 -33.58 -30.45 -32.55
CA THR A 58 -33.80 -29.42 -31.53
C THR A 58 -35.17 -28.74 -31.67
N ILE A 59 -35.62 -28.50 -32.91
CA ILE A 59 -36.92 -27.95 -33.23
C ILE A 59 -38.02 -28.92 -32.80
N GLU A 60 -37.86 -30.19 -33.17
CA GLU A 60 -38.76 -31.27 -32.76
C GLU A 60 -38.89 -31.38 -31.26
N ARG A 61 -37.78 -31.42 -30.51
CA ARG A 61 -37.80 -31.46 -29.04
C ARG A 61 -38.54 -30.26 -28.43
N ARG A 62 -38.37 -29.06 -28.99
CA ARG A 62 -39.08 -27.87 -28.55
C ARG A 62 -40.58 -27.94 -28.86
N TYR A 63 -40.96 -28.45 -30.01
CA TYR A 63 -42.34 -28.64 -30.37
C TYR A 63 -43.06 -29.57 -29.40
N TYR A 64 -42.48 -30.77 -29.13
CA TYR A 64 -43.09 -31.71 -28.19
C TYR A 64 -43.06 -31.21 -26.75
N ALA A 65 -42.04 -30.44 -26.33
CA ALA A 65 -42.02 -29.80 -25.03
C ALA A 65 -43.16 -28.77 -24.90
N TYR A 66 -43.42 -28.00 -25.95
CA TYR A 66 -44.57 -27.09 -26.01
C TYR A 66 -45.91 -27.86 -25.99
N ARG A 67 -46.03 -28.93 -26.76
CA ARG A 67 -47.24 -29.78 -26.76
C ARG A 67 -47.55 -30.34 -25.38
N LYS A 68 -46.55 -30.69 -24.60
CA LYS A 68 -46.68 -31.29 -23.26
C LYS A 68 -46.97 -30.24 -22.17
N ASN A 69 -46.27 -29.13 -22.18
CA ASN A 69 -46.24 -28.19 -21.05
C ASN A 69 -46.65 -26.74 -21.47
N GLY A 70 -47.19 -26.55 -22.67
CA GLY A 70 -47.49 -25.23 -23.20
C GLY A 70 -46.23 -24.34 -23.30
N PHE A 71 -46.40 -23.03 -23.19
CA PHE A 71 -45.30 -22.06 -23.28
C PHE A 71 -44.22 -22.29 -22.24
N ASN A 72 -44.56 -22.78 -21.04
CA ASN A 72 -43.60 -23.08 -19.98
C ASN A 72 -42.58 -24.17 -20.39
N GLY A 73 -42.96 -25.08 -21.30
CA GLY A 73 -42.01 -26.08 -21.84
C GLY A 73 -40.90 -25.49 -22.70
N LEU A 74 -41.05 -24.22 -23.13
CA LEU A 74 -40.03 -23.49 -23.90
C LEU A 74 -39.13 -22.62 -23.03
N VAL A 75 -39.48 -22.37 -21.77
CA VAL A 75 -38.65 -21.60 -20.85
C VAL A 75 -37.39 -22.40 -20.48
N PRO A 76 -36.20 -21.80 -20.54
CA PRO A 76 -34.97 -22.50 -20.14
C PRO A 76 -35.01 -22.87 -18.65
N GLU A 77 -34.76 -24.13 -18.33
CA GLU A 77 -34.56 -24.52 -16.94
C GLU A 77 -33.23 -23.97 -16.39
N ARG A 78 -33.25 -23.47 -15.16
CA ARG A 78 -32.05 -23.10 -14.45
C ARG A 78 -31.24 -24.36 -14.14
N ARG A 79 -29.93 -24.31 -14.37
CA ARG A 79 -29.05 -25.40 -13.94
C ARG A 79 -29.14 -25.53 -12.41
N ARG A 80 -29.41 -26.73 -11.91
CA ARG A 80 -29.52 -27.05 -10.48
C ARG A 80 -28.21 -26.80 -9.70
N ASP A 81 -27.07 -26.83 -10.40
CA ASP A 81 -25.74 -26.61 -9.84
C ASP A 81 -25.24 -25.16 -9.97
N LEU A 82 -26.10 -24.23 -10.39
CA LEU A 82 -25.73 -22.82 -10.52
C LEU A 82 -25.41 -22.23 -9.13
N GLY A 83 -24.15 -21.86 -8.92
CA GLY A 83 -23.68 -21.29 -7.65
C GLY A 83 -23.02 -22.28 -6.69
N THR A 84 -23.02 -23.60 -6.98
CA THR A 84 -22.27 -24.58 -6.20
C THR A 84 -20.84 -24.75 -6.74
N MET A 85 -19.88 -24.80 -5.83
CA MET A 85 -18.46 -25.00 -6.17
C MET A 85 -18.09 -26.46 -5.89
N ARG A 86 -18.28 -27.34 -6.89
CA ARG A 86 -18.11 -28.80 -6.75
C ARG A 86 -16.76 -29.28 -6.20
N LYS A 87 -15.70 -28.46 -6.35
CA LYS A 87 -14.32 -28.81 -5.94
C LYS A 87 -13.92 -28.23 -4.56
N ILE A 88 -14.83 -27.55 -3.86
CA ILE A 88 -14.53 -26.90 -2.59
C ILE A 88 -15.40 -27.55 -1.51
N SER A 89 -14.76 -28.10 -0.49
CA SER A 89 -15.45 -28.64 0.70
C SER A 89 -15.97 -27.52 1.61
N ALA A 90 -16.89 -27.86 2.52
CA ALA A 90 -17.41 -26.94 3.52
C ALA A 90 -16.27 -26.37 4.40
N ASP A 91 -15.31 -27.21 4.80
CA ASP A 91 -14.18 -26.81 5.64
C ASP A 91 -13.31 -25.73 4.97
N ILE A 92 -13.10 -25.84 3.66
CA ILE A 92 -12.35 -24.82 2.90
C ILE A 92 -13.14 -23.51 2.81
N ILE A 93 -14.47 -23.59 2.69
CA ILE A 93 -15.32 -22.38 2.67
C ILE A 93 -15.24 -21.70 4.03
N ASP A 94 -15.34 -22.42 5.12
CA ASP A 94 -15.26 -21.90 6.49
C ASP A 94 -13.87 -21.31 6.78
N TYR A 95 -12.81 -22.00 6.38
CA TYR A 95 -11.46 -21.48 6.49
C TYR A 95 -11.27 -20.16 5.74
N VAL A 96 -11.63 -20.13 4.44
CA VAL A 96 -11.52 -18.92 3.61
C VAL A 96 -12.38 -17.79 4.17
N THR A 97 -13.56 -18.14 4.71
CA THR A 97 -14.46 -17.17 5.33
C THR A 97 -13.83 -16.56 6.58
N THR A 98 -13.25 -17.40 7.45
CA THR A 98 -12.55 -16.95 8.67
C THR A 98 -11.35 -16.07 8.33
N GLN A 99 -10.54 -16.47 7.35
CA GLN A 99 -9.42 -15.64 6.87
C GLN A 99 -9.89 -14.28 6.36
N LEU A 100 -10.98 -14.23 5.61
CA LEU A 100 -11.53 -12.97 5.09
C LEU A 100 -12.24 -12.11 6.14
N VAL A 101 -12.69 -12.71 7.25
CA VAL A 101 -13.19 -11.97 8.43
C VAL A 101 -12.04 -11.32 9.17
N THR A 102 -10.97 -12.08 9.42
CA THR A 102 -9.79 -11.60 10.14
C THR A 102 -8.97 -10.61 9.31
N PHE A 103 -8.82 -10.90 8.01
CA PHE A 103 -8.05 -10.10 7.06
C PHE A 103 -8.85 -9.83 5.78
N PRO A 104 -9.76 -8.86 5.76
CA PRO A 104 -10.71 -8.63 4.65
C PRO A 104 -10.07 -8.40 3.28
N ARG A 105 -8.79 -7.92 3.26
CA ARG A 105 -8.06 -7.59 2.04
C ARG A 105 -6.94 -8.53 1.68
N VAL A 106 -6.81 -9.67 2.38
CA VAL A 106 -5.79 -10.67 2.05
C VAL A 106 -5.90 -11.08 0.57
N PRO A 107 -4.79 -11.11 -0.20
CA PRO A 107 -4.83 -11.53 -1.60
C PRO A 107 -5.30 -12.97 -1.76
N ALA A 108 -6.11 -13.24 -2.79
CA ALA A 108 -6.57 -14.60 -3.06
C ALA A 108 -5.42 -15.57 -3.40
N THR A 109 -4.29 -15.07 -3.88
CA THR A 109 -3.06 -15.84 -4.09
C THR A 109 -2.48 -16.37 -2.78
N GLN A 110 -2.50 -15.57 -1.72
CA GLN A 110 -2.06 -15.99 -0.39
C GLN A 110 -3.01 -17.03 0.20
N ILE A 111 -4.33 -16.77 0.16
CA ILE A 111 -5.34 -17.76 0.60
C ILE A 111 -5.18 -19.08 -0.16
N HIS A 112 -4.94 -19.02 -1.47
CA HIS A 112 -4.72 -20.22 -2.28
C HIS A 112 -3.52 -21.04 -1.81
N ALA A 113 -2.38 -20.39 -1.53
CA ALA A 113 -1.18 -21.03 -1.03
C ALA A 113 -1.41 -21.69 0.35
N GLU A 114 -2.15 -21.01 1.23
CA GLU A 114 -2.49 -21.53 2.54
C GLU A 114 -3.48 -22.72 2.47
N VAL A 115 -4.50 -22.62 1.62
CA VAL A 115 -5.46 -23.71 1.37
C VAL A 115 -4.75 -24.95 0.81
N GLN A 116 -3.83 -24.76 -0.14
CA GLN A 116 -3.04 -25.89 -0.66
C GLN A 116 -2.17 -26.55 0.42
N LYS A 117 -1.57 -25.73 1.29
CA LYS A 117 -0.73 -26.23 2.39
C LYS A 117 -1.53 -26.99 3.45
N GLN A 118 -2.72 -26.51 3.79
CA GLN A 118 -3.50 -27.03 4.91
C GLN A 118 -4.44 -28.18 4.53
N PHE A 119 -5.09 -28.08 3.37
CA PHE A 119 -6.10 -29.05 2.94
C PHE A 119 -5.61 -29.97 1.79
N GLY A 120 -4.45 -29.67 1.19
CA GLY A 120 -3.99 -30.37 0.01
C GLY A 120 -4.94 -30.18 -1.19
N GLY A 121 -4.77 -31.02 -2.21
CA GLY A 121 -5.68 -31.06 -3.35
C GLY A 121 -5.33 -30.08 -4.50
N ASN A 122 -5.88 -30.37 -5.67
CA ASN A 122 -5.61 -29.60 -6.90
C ASN A 122 -6.73 -28.58 -7.14
N ILE A 123 -6.83 -27.57 -6.24
CA ILE A 123 -7.78 -26.48 -6.38
C ILE A 123 -7.09 -25.35 -7.14
N SER A 124 -7.67 -24.92 -8.27
CA SER A 124 -7.08 -23.83 -9.04
C SER A 124 -7.24 -22.47 -8.36
N LEU A 125 -6.26 -21.58 -8.56
CA LEU A 125 -6.32 -20.21 -8.09
C LEU A 125 -7.59 -19.48 -8.57
N SER A 126 -8.06 -19.77 -9.80
CA SER A 126 -9.29 -19.18 -10.33
C SER A 126 -10.54 -19.60 -9.56
N THR A 127 -10.55 -20.80 -8.97
CA THR A 127 -11.65 -21.28 -8.13
C THR A 127 -11.65 -20.56 -6.77
N ILE A 128 -10.48 -20.42 -6.15
CA ILE A 128 -10.32 -19.64 -4.91
C ILE A 128 -10.66 -18.15 -5.15
N ASN A 129 -10.23 -17.55 -6.26
CA ASN A 129 -10.62 -16.18 -6.61
C ASN A 129 -12.15 -16.00 -6.71
N ARG A 130 -12.86 -16.97 -7.32
CA ARG A 130 -14.33 -16.93 -7.38
C ARG A 130 -14.97 -17.02 -5.99
N LEU A 131 -14.45 -17.90 -5.13
CA LEU A 131 -14.93 -18.03 -3.75
C LEU A 131 -14.71 -16.74 -2.95
N VAL A 132 -13.48 -16.22 -2.97
CA VAL A 132 -13.12 -14.96 -2.30
C VAL A 132 -14.00 -13.80 -2.78
N ASN A 133 -14.21 -13.68 -4.09
CA ASN A 133 -15.06 -12.63 -4.65
C ASN A 133 -16.54 -12.81 -4.28
N LYS A 134 -17.02 -14.06 -4.19
CA LYS A 134 -18.39 -14.36 -3.73
C LYS A 134 -18.59 -13.93 -2.28
N ILE A 135 -17.70 -14.38 -1.37
CA ILE A 135 -17.76 -14.05 0.06
C ILE A 135 -17.62 -12.53 0.27
N ARG A 136 -16.71 -11.88 -0.46
CA ARG A 136 -16.57 -10.42 -0.39
C ARG A 136 -17.82 -9.68 -0.84
N LYS A 137 -18.48 -10.13 -1.91
CA LYS A 137 -19.75 -9.53 -2.37
C LYS A 137 -20.89 -9.71 -1.36
N GLU A 138 -20.99 -10.88 -0.76
CA GLU A 138 -22.01 -11.18 0.24
C GLU A 138 -21.78 -10.42 1.56
N LYS A 139 -20.50 -10.23 1.97
CA LYS A 139 -20.14 -9.50 3.20
C LYS A 139 -19.96 -7.99 3.01
N VAL A 140 -19.62 -7.51 1.82
CA VAL A 140 -19.40 -6.06 1.53
C VAL A 140 -20.69 -5.25 1.70
N THR A 141 -21.86 -5.85 1.62
CA THR A 141 -23.12 -5.19 2.01
C THR A 141 -23.18 -4.90 3.51
N SER A 142 -22.58 -5.71 4.38
CA SER A 142 -22.58 -5.51 5.84
C SER A 142 -21.37 -4.71 6.36
N ILE A 143 -20.23 -4.76 5.66
CA ILE A 143 -18.98 -4.08 6.09
C ILE A 143 -18.91 -2.63 5.57
N LYS A 144 -19.64 -2.28 4.54
CA LYS A 144 -19.68 -0.89 4.04
C LYS A 144 -20.28 0.10 5.03
N ASP A 145 -21.14 -0.34 5.89
CA ASP A 145 -21.80 0.52 6.89
C ASP A 145 -20.91 0.82 8.11
N GLU A 146 -19.86 0.01 8.37
CA GLU A 146 -18.93 0.20 9.51
C GLU A 146 -17.63 0.95 9.16
N MET A 147 -17.34 1.20 7.90
CA MET A 147 -16.21 2.03 7.48
C MET A 147 -16.56 3.51 7.61
N LEU A 148 -16.63 4.00 8.84
CA LEU A 148 -16.77 5.42 9.12
C LEU A 148 -15.57 6.17 8.56
N ARG A 149 -15.85 7.25 7.82
CA ARG A 149 -14.82 8.21 7.43
C ARG A 149 -14.22 8.79 8.70
N TYR A 150 -12.97 8.50 8.94
CA TYR A 150 -12.24 8.99 10.08
C TYR A 150 -11.45 10.24 9.70
N GLU A 151 -11.56 11.26 10.53
CA GLU A 151 -10.86 12.52 10.38
C GLU A 151 -10.49 13.08 11.76
N ARG A 152 -9.26 13.56 11.92
CA ARG A 152 -8.86 14.21 13.15
C ARG A 152 -9.46 15.62 13.21
N ALA A 153 -9.80 16.03 14.43
CA ALA A 153 -10.44 17.33 14.65
C ALA A 153 -9.43 18.48 14.54
N HIS A 154 -8.22 18.27 15.11
CA HIS A 154 -7.22 19.32 15.23
C HIS A 154 -5.94 19.00 14.45
N ILE A 155 -5.25 20.05 14.02
CA ILE A 155 -3.93 19.94 13.40
C ILE A 155 -2.94 19.34 14.41
N ASN A 156 -1.91 18.70 13.90
CA ASN A 156 -0.85 18.07 14.70
C ASN A 156 -1.33 16.99 15.70
N GLU A 157 -2.58 16.53 15.65
CA GLU A 157 -2.96 15.33 16.38
C GLU A 157 -2.26 14.09 15.77
N VAL A 158 -2.29 13.94 14.45
CA VAL A 158 -1.70 12.80 13.76
C VAL A 158 -1.04 13.23 12.45
N TRP A 159 0.23 12.89 12.30
CA TRP A 159 0.89 12.90 11.00
C TRP A 159 1.03 11.50 10.46
N CYS A 160 0.53 11.28 9.25
CA CYS A 160 0.73 10.03 8.53
C CYS A 160 1.96 10.14 7.64
N GLY A 161 2.87 9.19 7.77
CA GLY A 161 4.08 9.11 6.98
C GLY A 161 4.11 7.85 6.11
N ASP A 162 4.64 7.99 4.91
CA ASP A 162 4.86 6.88 3.99
C ASP A 162 5.93 7.25 2.96
N SER A 163 6.41 6.25 2.21
CA SER A 163 7.32 6.45 1.10
C SER A 163 6.77 5.92 -0.21
N THR A 164 7.23 6.49 -1.30
CA THR A 164 6.90 6.02 -2.63
C THR A 164 8.10 6.02 -3.54
N VAL A 165 8.15 5.04 -4.44
CA VAL A 165 9.17 4.97 -5.49
C VAL A 165 8.78 5.89 -6.65
N ILE A 166 9.77 6.64 -7.12
CA ILE A 166 9.72 7.40 -8.37
C ILE A 166 10.91 7.02 -9.25
N TRP A 167 10.80 7.35 -10.52
CA TRP A 167 11.87 7.16 -11.50
C TRP A 167 12.19 8.50 -12.13
N ALA A 168 13.44 8.94 -12.00
CA ALA A 168 13.97 10.08 -12.72
C ALA A 168 14.47 9.63 -14.10
N ASN A 169 14.33 10.49 -15.10
CA ASN A 169 14.77 10.24 -16.47
C ASN A 169 14.26 8.91 -17.05
N LYS A 170 12.98 8.65 -16.87
CA LYS A 170 12.33 7.38 -17.21
C LYS A 170 12.43 7.03 -18.71
N LEU A 171 12.68 8.00 -19.55
CA LEU A 171 12.88 7.84 -21.00
C LEU A 171 14.34 7.54 -21.39
N ASP A 172 15.26 7.66 -20.45
CA ASP A 172 16.68 7.39 -20.69
C ASP A 172 16.97 5.88 -20.61
N LYS A 173 18.10 5.45 -21.19
CA LYS A 173 18.53 4.05 -21.15
C LYS A 173 18.78 3.54 -19.72
N ASN A 174 19.10 4.43 -18.77
CA ASN A 174 19.37 4.12 -17.37
C ASN A 174 18.54 5.00 -16.44
N PRO A 175 17.25 4.68 -16.20
CA PRO A 175 16.43 5.46 -15.30
C PRO A 175 16.92 5.29 -13.84
N VAL A 176 16.97 6.40 -13.10
CA VAL A 176 17.41 6.40 -11.70
C VAL A 176 16.19 6.18 -10.80
N LYS A 177 16.26 5.15 -9.96
CA LYS A 177 15.27 4.86 -8.93
C LYS A 177 15.51 5.75 -7.72
N LEU A 178 14.48 6.52 -7.33
CA LEU A 178 14.50 7.39 -6.17
C LEU A 178 13.27 7.12 -5.29
N TYR A 179 13.32 7.62 -4.06
CA TYR A 179 12.25 7.49 -3.08
C TYR A 179 11.83 8.87 -2.59
N ILE A 180 10.54 9.11 -2.52
CA ILE A 180 9.98 10.26 -1.81
C ILE A 180 9.45 9.77 -0.47
N ILE A 181 9.98 10.32 0.62
CA ILE A 181 9.42 10.17 1.96
C ILE A 181 8.58 11.40 2.25
N ALA A 182 7.32 11.22 2.60
CA ALA A 182 6.43 12.33 2.87
C ALA A 182 5.60 12.14 4.14
N LEU A 183 5.20 13.28 4.72
CA LEU A 183 4.38 13.39 5.91
C LEU A 183 3.18 14.28 5.60
N ILE A 184 1.99 13.83 5.96
CA ILE A 184 0.74 14.59 5.83
C ILE A 184 0.09 14.75 7.19
N ASP A 185 -0.35 15.94 7.49
CA ASP A 185 -1.21 16.19 8.65
C ASP A 185 -2.63 15.69 8.36
N ASP A 186 -3.16 14.88 9.26
CA ASP A 186 -4.44 14.18 9.06
C ASP A 186 -5.62 15.14 8.97
N ALA A 187 -5.66 16.18 9.81
CA ALA A 187 -6.77 17.12 9.88
C ALA A 187 -6.78 18.11 8.70
N SER A 188 -5.64 18.74 8.43
CA SER A 188 -5.53 19.78 7.40
C SER A 188 -5.23 19.29 6.01
N ARG A 189 -4.83 18.03 5.84
CA ARG A 189 -4.30 17.49 4.57
C ARG A 189 -3.01 18.18 4.10
N ARG A 190 -2.42 19.02 4.92
CA ARG A 190 -1.17 19.70 4.60
C ARG A 190 -0.03 18.71 4.51
N ILE A 191 0.71 18.76 3.42
CA ILE A 191 1.99 18.07 3.34
C ILE A 191 2.97 18.89 4.17
N VAL A 192 3.35 18.34 5.32
CA VAL A 192 4.26 18.98 6.29
C VAL A 192 5.71 18.57 6.03
N GLY A 193 5.95 17.51 5.25
CA GLY A 193 7.28 17.11 4.82
C GLY A 193 7.22 16.30 3.55
N ALA A 194 8.15 16.55 2.62
CA ALA A 194 8.37 15.72 1.44
C ALA A 194 9.82 15.89 0.98
N GLN A 195 10.58 14.79 1.01
CA GLN A 195 11.99 14.82 0.62
C GLN A 195 12.33 13.62 -0.28
N VAL A 196 13.27 13.86 -1.23
CA VAL A 196 13.73 12.87 -2.21
C VAL A 196 15.05 12.27 -1.76
N PHE A 197 15.16 10.94 -1.87
CA PHE A 197 16.35 10.19 -1.46
C PHE A 197 16.68 9.07 -2.44
N HIS A 198 17.92 8.62 -2.42
CA HIS A 198 18.35 7.39 -3.11
C HIS A 198 17.85 6.12 -2.41
N ASN A 199 17.60 6.19 -1.10
CA ASN A 199 17.22 5.04 -0.28
C ASN A 199 16.06 5.41 0.65
N ASP A 200 15.18 4.44 0.88
CA ASP A 200 14.14 4.51 1.90
C ASP A 200 14.63 3.78 3.16
N ASN A 201 15.18 4.54 4.10
CA ASN A 201 15.68 4.04 5.37
C ASN A 201 15.31 4.96 6.55
N ALA A 202 15.54 4.47 7.78
CA ALA A 202 15.22 5.22 9.01
C ALA A 202 15.96 6.57 9.11
N ILE A 203 17.16 6.67 8.58
CA ILE A 203 17.96 7.90 8.60
C ILE A 203 17.28 8.97 7.76
N ASN A 204 16.87 8.64 6.54
CA ASN A 204 16.19 9.57 5.63
C ASN A 204 14.80 9.95 6.14
N LEU A 205 14.09 9.00 6.76
CA LEU A 205 12.84 9.31 7.45
C LEU A 205 13.07 10.31 8.59
N THR A 206 14.12 10.11 9.41
CA THR A 206 14.45 11.02 10.50
C THR A 206 14.83 12.41 9.99
N LYS A 207 15.53 12.54 8.85
CA LYS A 207 15.79 13.84 8.20
C LYS A 207 14.48 14.56 7.86
N THR A 208 13.55 13.84 7.23
CA THR A 208 12.25 14.40 6.86
C THR A 208 11.45 14.80 8.11
N LEU A 209 11.46 13.96 9.16
CA LEU A 209 10.82 14.27 10.45
C LEU A 209 11.43 15.51 11.10
N LYS A 210 12.77 15.58 11.22
CA LYS A 210 13.48 16.71 11.82
C LYS A 210 13.06 18.02 11.14
N THR A 211 13.16 18.08 9.83
CA THR A 211 12.80 19.27 9.05
C THR A 211 11.34 19.65 9.23
N SER A 212 10.44 18.67 9.25
CA SER A 212 9.01 18.90 9.40
C SER A 212 8.64 19.37 10.79
N VAL A 213 9.15 18.71 11.83
CA VAL A 213 8.88 19.07 13.24
C VAL A 213 9.42 20.45 13.58
N LEU A 214 10.62 20.78 13.12
CA LEU A 214 11.19 22.11 13.36
C LEU A 214 10.39 23.24 12.70
N LYS A 215 9.73 22.95 11.59
CA LYS A 215 8.96 23.94 10.82
C LYS A 215 7.48 24.03 11.24
N PHE A 216 6.84 22.90 11.51
CA PHE A 216 5.39 22.80 11.70
C PHE A 216 4.96 22.37 13.11
N GLY A 217 5.93 22.21 14.02
CA GLY A 217 5.67 21.76 15.38
C GLY A 217 5.62 20.25 15.55
N ILE A 218 5.31 19.82 16.76
CA ILE A 218 5.34 18.40 17.18
C ILE A 218 3.94 17.82 17.09
N PRO A 219 3.69 16.75 16.31
CA PRO A 219 2.42 16.06 16.36
C PRO A 219 2.31 15.18 17.61
N ASP A 220 1.09 14.88 18.05
CA ASP A 220 0.87 13.95 19.17
C ASP A 220 1.21 12.51 18.79
N VAL A 221 0.93 12.14 17.53
CA VAL A 221 1.15 10.79 17.03
C VAL A 221 1.71 10.81 15.59
N PHE A 222 2.77 10.04 15.37
CA PHE A 222 3.20 9.63 14.05
C PHE A 222 2.55 8.31 13.69
N ASN A 223 1.92 8.23 12.54
CA ASN A 223 1.28 7.02 12.03
C ASN A 223 2.05 6.47 10.82
N PHE A 224 2.74 5.35 11.02
CA PHE A 224 3.56 4.68 10.01
C PHE A 224 3.06 3.26 9.71
N ASP A 225 3.58 2.64 8.66
CA ASP A 225 3.38 1.23 8.44
C ASP A 225 4.31 0.36 9.31
N ASN A 226 4.06 -0.97 9.29
CA ASN A 226 4.90 -1.95 9.95
C ASN A 226 6.17 -2.30 9.12
N GLY A 227 6.52 -1.51 8.11
CA GLY A 227 7.73 -1.72 7.31
C GLY A 227 8.98 -1.68 8.17
N ARG A 228 9.99 -2.50 7.84
CA ARG A 228 11.26 -2.56 8.59
C ARG A 228 11.96 -1.21 8.69
N ASN A 229 11.77 -0.34 7.71
CA ASN A 229 12.39 0.98 7.65
C ASN A 229 11.78 1.95 8.67
N TYR A 230 10.52 1.76 9.02
CA TYR A 230 9.77 2.60 9.97
C TYR A 230 9.75 2.03 11.37
N LYS A 231 9.71 0.69 11.49
CA LYS A 231 9.68 -0.01 12.77
C LYS A 231 11.09 -0.28 13.29
N CYS A 232 11.73 0.75 13.82
CA CYS A 232 13.01 0.61 14.50
C CYS A 232 12.97 1.30 15.86
N LYS A 233 13.68 0.71 16.83
CA LYS A 233 13.78 1.23 18.21
C LYS A 233 14.21 2.69 18.28
N GLN A 234 15.03 3.10 17.32
CA GLN A 234 15.54 4.46 17.21
C GLN A 234 14.42 5.50 16.99
N MET A 235 13.46 5.18 16.12
CA MET A 235 12.32 6.06 15.86
C MET A 235 11.44 6.24 17.09
N GLU A 236 11.25 5.17 17.88
CA GLU A 236 10.51 5.22 19.14
C GLU A 236 11.21 6.12 20.17
N VAL A 237 12.55 6.03 20.25
CA VAL A 237 13.36 6.88 21.11
C VAL A 237 13.27 8.34 20.69
N ILE A 238 13.38 8.64 19.39
CA ILE A 238 13.23 10.02 18.86
C ILE A 238 11.83 10.56 19.17
N ALA A 239 10.79 9.79 18.88
CA ALA A 239 9.42 10.21 19.19
C ALA A 239 9.23 10.50 20.68
N GLY A 240 9.74 9.63 21.55
CA GLY A 240 9.71 9.85 22.99
C GLY A 240 10.45 11.12 23.44
N LYS A 241 11.64 11.39 22.87
CA LYS A 241 12.42 12.60 23.19
C LYS A 241 11.68 13.90 22.82
N ILE A 242 10.94 13.90 21.72
CA ILE A 242 10.14 15.08 21.30
C ILE A 242 8.76 15.14 21.92
N GLY A 243 8.37 14.16 22.75
CA GLY A 243 7.05 14.10 23.38
C GLY A 243 5.92 13.72 22.42
N SER A 244 6.23 12.88 21.44
CA SER A 244 5.29 12.30 20.47
C SER A 244 5.21 10.77 20.65
N ARG A 245 4.20 10.14 20.07
CA ARG A 245 4.02 8.69 20.07
C ARG A 245 4.08 8.16 18.64
N ILE A 246 4.50 6.91 18.47
CA ILE A 246 4.40 6.22 17.18
C ILE A 246 3.28 5.20 17.25
N HIS A 247 2.41 5.23 16.26
CA HIS A 247 1.42 4.21 16.01
C HIS A 247 1.75 3.50 14.70
N TYR A 248 1.90 2.18 14.77
CA TYR A 248 2.09 1.35 13.59
C TYR A 248 0.75 0.78 13.15
N CYS A 249 0.36 1.09 11.90
CA CYS A 249 -0.90 0.59 11.34
C CYS A 249 -0.93 -0.94 11.34
N ALA A 250 -2.04 -1.51 11.77
CA ALA A 250 -2.25 -2.94 11.62
C ALA A 250 -2.17 -3.35 10.14
N PRO A 251 -1.64 -4.53 9.83
CA PRO A 251 -1.67 -5.06 8.48
C PRO A 251 -3.10 -5.00 7.92
N TYR A 252 -3.22 -4.57 6.66
CA TYR A 252 -4.52 -4.46 5.96
C TYR A 252 -5.51 -3.44 6.53
N SER A 253 -5.07 -2.45 7.34
CA SER A 253 -5.89 -1.33 7.81
C SER A 253 -5.71 -0.12 6.88
N PRO A 254 -6.56 0.06 5.84
CA PRO A 254 -6.36 1.05 4.78
C PRO A 254 -6.75 2.47 5.17
N THR A 255 -7.59 2.62 6.19
CA THR A 255 -8.15 3.93 6.57
C THR A 255 -7.10 4.86 7.15
N ALA A 256 -6.15 4.31 7.92
CA ALA A 256 -5.14 5.09 8.61
C ALA A 256 -4.13 5.79 7.67
N LYS A 257 -3.90 5.24 6.48
CA LYS A 257 -2.95 5.77 5.48
C LYS A 257 -3.59 6.27 4.19
N ALA A 258 -4.90 6.10 4.03
CA ALA A 258 -5.62 6.43 2.78
C ALA A 258 -5.35 7.86 2.27
N LYS A 259 -5.03 8.80 3.18
CA LYS A 259 -4.81 10.21 2.85
C LYS A 259 -3.46 10.40 2.17
N ILE A 260 -2.38 9.85 2.73
CA ILE A 260 -1.03 9.93 2.14
C ILE A 260 -0.93 9.10 0.86
N GLU A 261 -1.55 7.91 0.82
CA GLU A 261 -1.61 7.07 -0.39
C GLU A 261 -2.33 7.79 -1.54
N ARG A 262 -3.44 8.48 -1.24
CA ARG A 262 -4.16 9.30 -2.22
C ARG A 262 -3.29 10.45 -2.73
N TRP A 263 -2.57 11.12 -1.84
CA TRP A 263 -1.66 12.18 -2.22
C TRP A 263 -0.54 11.65 -3.13
N PHE A 264 0.08 10.52 -2.81
CA PHE A 264 1.09 9.90 -3.69
C PHE A 264 0.55 9.53 -5.06
N ARG A 265 -0.71 9.09 -5.15
CA ARG A 265 -1.36 8.86 -6.45
C ARG A 265 -1.46 10.16 -7.24
N THR A 266 -2.00 11.21 -6.61
CA THR A 266 -2.12 12.53 -7.22
C THR A 266 -0.76 13.12 -7.61
N LEU A 267 0.27 12.92 -6.78
CA LEU A 267 1.64 13.30 -7.10
C LEU A 267 2.11 12.63 -8.41
N LYS A 268 1.97 11.31 -8.50
CA LYS A 268 2.41 10.54 -9.68
C LYS A 268 1.64 10.87 -10.95
N ASP A 269 0.39 11.31 -10.82
CA ASP A 269 -0.44 11.72 -11.96
C ASP A 269 -0.08 13.12 -12.49
N HIS A 270 0.46 14.00 -11.62
CA HIS A 270 0.62 15.43 -11.95
C HIS A 270 2.05 15.96 -11.81
N TRP A 271 2.98 15.15 -11.38
CA TRP A 271 4.38 15.55 -11.18
C TRP A 271 5.34 14.45 -11.66
N THR A 272 6.48 14.86 -12.18
CA THR A 272 7.54 13.97 -12.64
C THR A 272 8.91 14.56 -12.34
N ALA A 273 9.88 13.70 -12.06
CA ALA A 273 11.29 14.06 -11.92
C ALA A 273 12.04 14.11 -13.27
N ASN A 274 11.34 13.89 -14.39
CA ASN A 274 11.97 13.91 -15.71
C ASN A 274 12.45 15.32 -16.04
N GLY A 275 13.62 15.42 -16.64
CA GLY A 275 14.26 16.69 -17.01
C GLY A 275 15.15 17.30 -15.92
N CYS A 276 15.08 16.85 -14.68
CA CYS A 276 16.00 17.25 -13.63
C CYS A 276 17.31 16.45 -13.73
N LYS A 277 18.44 17.12 -13.52
CA LYS A 277 19.77 16.51 -13.63
C LYS A 277 20.38 16.15 -12.27
N THR A 278 20.00 16.88 -11.23
CA THR A 278 20.52 16.67 -9.87
C THR A 278 19.41 16.37 -8.87
N LEU A 279 19.77 15.81 -7.72
CA LEU A 279 18.82 15.53 -6.64
C LEU A 279 18.24 16.84 -6.08
N GLU A 280 19.04 17.89 -6.02
CA GLU A 280 18.61 19.23 -5.60
C GLU A 280 17.57 19.83 -6.52
N GLU A 281 17.73 19.68 -7.84
CA GLU A 281 16.72 20.13 -8.82
C GLU A 281 15.41 19.37 -8.65
N ILE A 282 15.48 18.04 -8.43
CA ILE A 282 14.30 17.21 -8.17
C ILE A 282 13.62 17.65 -6.88
N GLN A 283 14.39 17.90 -5.80
CA GLN A 283 13.86 18.37 -4.53
C GLN A 283 13.20 19.74 -4.66
N THR A 284 13.79 20.65 -5.41
CA THR A 284 13.23 21.99 -5.68
C THR A 284 11.90 21.88 -6.42
N SER A 285 11.86 21.10 -7.49
CA SER A 285 10.62 20.84 -8.25
C SER A 285 9.54 20.18 -7.40
N LEU A 286 9.91 19.24 -6.53
CA LEU A 286 8.98 18.61 -5.56
C LEU A 286 8.43 19.65 -4.57
N ASN A 287 9.26 20.54 -4.06
CA ASN A 287 8.85 21.61 -3.14
C ASN A 287 7.84 22.56 -3.80
N GLU A 288 8.06 22.94 -5.07
CA GLU A 288 7.11 23.74 -5.83
C GLU A 288 5.75 23.05 -5.99
N TYR A 289 5.78 21.75 -6.32
CA TYR A 289 4.56 20.95 -6.40
C TYR A 289 3.83 20.87 -5.05
N VAL A 290 4.55 20.61 -3.96
CA VAL A 290 3.99 20.58 -2.59
C VAL A 290 3.35 21.91 -2.21
N ASN A 291 4.03 23.03 -2.51
CA ASN A 291 3.49 24.36 -2.26
C ASN A 291 2.20 24.60 -3.06
N LYS A 292 2.18 24.23 -4.34
CA LYS A 292 0.98 24.31 -5.18
C LYS A 292 -0.16 23.43 -4.65
N TYR A 293 0.12 22.20 -4.20
CA TYR A 293 -0.87 21.33 -3.58
C TYR A 293 -1.43 21.94 -2.31
N ASN A 294 -0.57 22.43 -1.41
CA ASN A 294 -0.96 22.99 -0.12
C ASN A 294 -1.76 24.30 -0.27
N SER A 295 -1.59 25.03 -1.37
CA SER A 295 -2.30 26.31 -1.66
C SER A 295 -3.56 26.12 -2.52
N LYS A 296 -3.91 24.87 -2.91
CA LYS A 296 -5.11 24.60 -3.70
C LYS A 296 -6.27 24.20 -2.78
N ILE A 297 -7.48 24.69 -3.09
CA ILE A 297 -8.72 24.26 -2.38
C ILE A 297 -8.83 22.75 -2.42
N HIS A 298 -9.02 22.14 -1.26
CA HIS A 298 -9.13 20.68 -1.12
C HIS A 298 -10.59 20.29 -0.90
N SER A 299 -11.08 19.32 -1.68
CA SER A 299 -12.51 18.91 -1.70
C SER A 299 -13.06 18.43 -0.35
N SER A 300 -12.22 17.98 0.58
CA SER A 300 -12.64 17.54 1.92
C SER A 300 -12.51 18.61 3.00
N LEU A 301 -12.09 19.81 2.67
CA LEU A 301 -11.86 20.89 3.64
C LEU A 301 -12.87 22.04 3.54
N ASN A 302 -14.09 21.77 3.06
CA ASN A 302 -15.18 22.72 3.00
C ASN A 302 -14.78 24.07 2.33
N GLY A 303 -14.03 24.00 1.23
CA GLY A 303 -13.60 25.16 0.48
C GLY A 303 -12.28 25.82 0.96
N MET A 304 -11.64 25.28 1.99
CA MET A 304 -10.34 25.76 2.44
C MET A 304 -9.17 25.07 1.72
N THR A 305 -8.03 25.75 1.71
CA THR A 305 -6.76 25.14 1.32
C THR A 305 -6.14 24.39 2.52
N PRO A 306 -5.25 23.40 2.30
CA PRO A 306 -4.49 22.78 3.37
C PRO A 306 -3.70 23.78 4.24
N ILE A 307 -3.17 24.86 3.64
CA ILE A 307 -2.49 25.92 4.39
C ILE A 307 -3.46 26.66 5.30
N ASP A 308 -4.61 27.09 4.78
CA ASP A 308 -5.58 27.86 5.57
C ASP A 308 -6.12 27.04 6.73
N ARG A 309 -6.46 25.77 6.47
CA ARG A 309 -6.93 24.87 7.53
C ARG A 309 -5.86 24.63 8.60
N PHE A 310 -4.60 24.46 8.22
CA PHE A 310 -3.50 24.34 9.19
C PHE A 310 -3.30 25.63 9.98
N ASN A 311 -3.30 26.77 9.29
CA ASN A 311 -3.08 28.07 9.92
C ASN A 311 -4.23 28.54 10.80
N SER A 312 -5.42 27.95 10.69
CA SER A 312 -6.57 28.30 11.54
C SER A 312 -6.40 27.91 13.01
N GLU A 313 -5.42 27.07 13.35
CA GLU A 313 -5.19 26.56 14.70
C GLU A 313 -3.73 26.70 15.17
N LEU A 314 -3.00 27.73 14.73
CA LEU A 314 -1.58 27.92 15.07
C LEU A 314 -1.32 28.00 16.59
N ASN A 315 -2.31 28.42 17.37
CA ASN A 315 -2.23 28.57 18.84
C ASN A 315 -2.06 27.24 19.59
N ILE A 316 -2.39 26.10 18.98
CA ILE A 316 -2.25 24.79 19.63
C ILE A 316 -0.93 24.09 19.30
N ILE A 317 -0.10 24.68 18.45
CA ILE A 317 1.13 24.06 17.98
C ILE A 317 2.16 24.00 19.11
N ARG A 318 2.66 22.80 19.38
CA ARG A 318 3.79 22.56 20.29
C ARG A 318 5.08 22.62 19.50
N TYR A 319 6.02 23.45 19.93
CA TYR A 319 7.36 23.52 19.33
C TYR A 319 8.42 22.90 20.24
N LEU A 320 9.49 22.43 19.62
CA LEU A 320 10.65 21.96 20.37
C LEU A 320 11.39 23.14 21.00
N GLU A 321 11.77 23.00 22.27
CA GLU A 321 12.67 23.94 22.94
C GLU A 321 14.03 24.01 22.17
N GLU A 322 14.62 25.20 22.11
CA GLU A 322 15.84 25.45 21.36
C GLU A 322 16.99 24.51 21.80
N SER A 323 17.12 24.31 23.12
CA SER A 323 18.12 23.41 23.72
C SER A 323 18.01 21.95 23.26
N LYS A 324 16.78 21.49 22.93
CA LYS A 324 16.50 20.11 22.54
C LYS A 324 16.56 19.86 21.04
N LYS A 325 16.60 20.90 20.19
CA LYS A 325 16.52 20.77 18.74
C LYS A 325 17.64 19.90 18.14
N ASN A 326 18.84 20.02 18.67
CA ASN A 326 19.99 19.28 18.18
C ASN A 326 20.06 17.83 18.73
N GLU A 327 19.62 17.62 19.98
CA GLU A 327 19.75 16.31 20.64
C GLU A 327 18.57 15.37 20.38
N ALA A 328 17.39 15.92 20.08
CA ALA A 328 16.17 15.14 19.96
C ALA A 328 16.23 14.11 18.81
N PHE A 329 16.91 14.45 17.72
CA PHE A 329 17.00 13.63 16.52
C PHE A 329 18.32 12.85 16.38
N LEU A 330 19.12 12.78 17.44
CA LEU A 330 20.34 12.00 17.43
C LEU A 330 20.04 10.51 17.53
N PHE A 331 20.74 9.75 16.69
CA PHE A 331 20.79 8.30 16.76
C PHE A 331 21.77 7.85 17.85
N GLU A 332 21.40 6.80 18.55
CA GLU A 332 22.23 6.21 19.59
C GLU A 332 22.35 4.70 19.34
N ILE A 333 23.58 4.21 19.12
CA ILE A 333 23.88 2.81 18.84
C ILE A 333 25.05 2.34 19.70
N GLU A 334 25.08 1.05 20.04
CA GLU A 334 26.26 0.42 20.64
C GLU A 334 27.10 -0.24 19.56
N ARG A 335 28.40 -0.02 19.61
CA ARG A 335 29.40 -0.66 18.73
C ARG A 335 30.59 -1.14 19.56
N LYS A 336 31.18 -2.25 19.12
CA LYS A 336 32.45 -2.68 19.64
C LYS A 336 33.58 -2.06 18.79
N SER A 337 34.46 -1.31 19.41
CA SER A 337 35.65 -0.81 18.75
C SER A 337 36.62 -1.98 18.44
N SER A 338 37.29 -1.91 17.32
CA SER A 338 38.34 -2.87 16.99
C SER A 338 39.58 -2.69 17.91
N ILE A 339 40.54 -3.64 17.85
CA ILE A 339 41.81 -3.52 18.55
C ILE A 339 42.60 -2.30 18.06
N ASP A 340 42.37 -1.90 16.81
CA ASP A 340 43.02 -0.72 16.21
C ASP A 340 42.30 0.60 16.54
N GLY A 341 41.26 0.57 17.39
CA GLY A 341 40.49 1.76 17.76
C GLY A 341 39.59 2.28 16.63
N VAL A 342 39.00 1.40 15.80
CA VAL A 342 38.12 1.78 14.70
C VAL A 342 36.71 1.20 14.90
N ILE A 343 35.72 2.00 14.59
CA ILE A 343 34.31 1.58 14.53
C ILE A 343 33.72 1.88 13.16
N LYS A 344 32.64 1.17 12.81
CA LYS A 344 31.91 1.41 11.58
C LYS A 344 30.49 1.89 11.90
N VAL A 345 30.16 3.09 11.42
CA VAL A 345 28.82 3.71 11.53
C VAL A 345 28.30 3.96 10.13
N GLU A 346 27.14 3.39 9.80
CA GLU A 346 26.48 3.51 8.47
C GLU A 346 27.45 3.27 7.28
N GLY A 347 28.38 2.33 7.44
CA GLY A 347 29.35 1.98 6.40
C GLY A 347 30.63 2.79 6.39
N ILE A 348 30.72 3.87 7.17
CA ILE A 348 31.88 4.75 7.27
C ILE A 348 32.71 4.36 8.50
N GLU A 349 34.03 4.35 8.36
CA GLU A 349 34.99 4.04 9.43
C GLU A 349 35.40 5.32 10.19
N TYR A 350 35.35 5.25 11.54
CA TYR A 350 35.70 6.33 12.45
C TYR A 350 36.76 5.86 13.47
N GLU A 351 37.63 6.76 13.89
CA GLU A 351 38.63 6.51 14.91
C GLU A 351 38.10 6.81 16.30
N THR A 352 38.19 5.82 17.22
CA THR A 352 37.75 5.99 18.61
C THR A 352 38.88 6.37 19.56
N GLY A 353 40.12 6.34 19.08
CA GLY A 353 41.30 6.52 19.92
C GLY A 353 41.63 5.26 20.74
N TYR A 354 42.82 5.26 21.33
CA TYR A 354 43.36 4.12 22.09
C TYR A 354 42.55 3.78 23.37
N LYS A 355 41.94 4.79 23.99
CA LYS A 355 41.15 4.63 25.22
C LYS A 355 40.00 3.61 25.05
N TYR A 356 39.42 3.52 23.86
CA TYR A 356 38.23 2.70 23.58
C TYR A 356 38.56 1.44 22.78
N GLN A 357 39.83 1.10 22.58
CA GLN A 357 40.22 -0.09 21.83
C GLN A 357 39.66 -1.37 22.44
N GLY A 358 38.98 -2.18 21.60
CA GLY A 358 38.37 -3.45 22.00
C GLY A 358 37.14 -3.34 22.90
N GLN A 359 36.74 -2.14 23.31
CA GLN A 359 35.60 -1.90 24.21
C GLN A 359 34.31 -1.70 23.44
N ARG A 360 33.18 -1.93 24.13
CA ARG A 360 31.86 -1.52 23.65
C ARG A 360 31.65 -0.05 24.01
N VAL A 361 31.35 0.74 22.98
CA VAL A 361 31.14 2.17 23.12
C VAL A 361 29.74 2.52 22.61
N ARG A 362 29.12 3.53 23.22
CA ARG A 362 27.87 4.09 22.80
C ARG A 362 28.14 5.27 21.88
N ILE A 363 27.69 5.14 20.64
CA ILE A 363 27.90 6.13 19.59
C ILE A 363 26.63 6.93 19.42
N VAL A 364 26.78 8.25 19.36
CA VAL A 364 25.71 9.21 19.11
C VAL A 364 26.05 9.96 17.84
N TYR A 365 25.11 10.04 16.91
CA TYR A 365 25.32 10.71 15.64
C TYR A 365 24.03 11.27 15.06
N GLU A 366 24.15 12.28 14.22
CA GLU A 366 23.01 12.81 13.49
C GLU A 366 22.83 12.13 12.11
N SER A 367 21.67 12.28 11.53
CA SER A 367 21.29 11.62 10.26
C SER A 367 22.18 11.98 9.08
N GLY A 368 22.96 13.08 9.15
CA GLY A 368 23.94 13.51 8.13
C GLY A 368 25.31 12.87 8.29
N LEU A 369 25.62 12.30 9.45
CA LEU A 369 26.98 11.85 9.83
C LEU A 369 28.02 12.99 9.73
N GLU A 370 27.58 14.24 9.86
CA GLU A 370 28.48 15.39 9.92
C GLU A 370 29.26 15.36 11.21
N HIS A 371 28.59 15.04 12.31
CA HIS A 371 29.17 14.90 13.63
C HIS A 371 28.83 13.52 14.21
N VAL A 372 29.85 12.81 14.69
CA VAL A 372 29.74 11.49 15.34
C VAL A 372 30.49 11.56 16.67
N TYR A 373 29.82 11.11 17.74
CA TYR A 373 30.34 11.21 19.10
C TYR A 373 30.35 9.84 19.78
N ILE A 374 31.33 9.63 20.65
CA ILE A 374 31.28 8.61 21.70
C ILE A 374 30.62 9.25 22.92
N LYS A 375 29.59 8.61 23.46
CA LYS A 375 28.99 8.99 24.75
C LYS A 375 29.68 8.25 25.86
N ASP A 376 30.54 8.96 26.58
CA ASP A 376 31.26 8.46 27.74
C ASP A 376 30.68 9.12 29.00
N LYS A 377 29.96 8.35 29.83
CA LYS A 377 29.19 8.87 30.99
C LYS A 377 28.22 9.99 30.54
N ASN A 378 28.55 11.24 30.85
CA ASN A 378 27.76 12.42 30.50
C ASN A 378 28.40 13.31 29.43
N GLU A 379 29.54 12.91 28.88
CA GLU A 379 30.26 13.68 27.87
C GLU A 379 30.05 13.10 26.48
N LEU A 380 30.01 13.96 25.48
CA LEU A 380 30.00 13.63 24.07
C LEU A 380 31.37 13.96 23.50
N ILE A 381 32.16 12.93 23.16
CA ILE A 381 33.50 13.05 22.59
C ILE A 381 33.39 12.86 21.09
N GLU A 382 33.68 13.91 20.34
CA GLU A 382 33.62 13.85 18.88
C GLU A 382 34.70 12.95 18.34
N ILE A 383 34.37 12.13 17.36
CA ILE A 383 35.25 11.22 16.65
C ILE A 383 35.23 11.51 15.16
N TYR A 384 36.36 11.29 14.51
CA TYR A 384 36.56 11.68 13.13
C TYR A 384 36.66 10.47 12.21
N ARG A 385 36.38 10.69 10.94
CA ARG A 385 36.53 9.64 9.92
C ARG A 385 37.95 9.18 9.84
N LEU A 386 38.15 7.87 9.70
CA LEU A 386 39.44 7.26 9.56
C LEU A 386 40.17 7.79 8.32
N ASP A 387 41.32 8.47 8.52
CA ASP A 387 42.21 8.87 7.44
C ASP A 387 43.50 8.00 7.47
N LYS A 388 43.47 6.93 6.69
CA LYS A 388 44.58 5.96 6.59
C LYS A 388 45.89 6.58 6.09
N ILE A 389 45.79 7.64 5.27
CA ILE A 389 47.00 8.30 4.71
C ILE A 389 47.64 9.20 5.77
N SER A 390 46.81 9.97 6.49
CA SER A 390 47.32 10.80 7.59
C SER A 390 47.92 9.94 8.70
N ASN A 391 47.25 8.83 9.05
CA ASN A 391 47.73 7.90 10.08
C ASN A 391 49.06 7.22 9.72
N SER A 392 49.33 6.97 8.44
CA SER A 392 50.60 6.40 8.02
C SER A 392 51.80 7.35 8.25
N LYS A 393 51.53 8.65 8.36
CA LYS A 393 52.54 9.71 8.56
C LYS A 393 52.64 10.17 10.02
N SER A 394 51.69 9.80 10.87
CA SER A 394 51.70 10.21 12.27
C SER A 394 52.69 9.41 13.11
N SER A 395 53.31 10.06 14.11
CA SER A 395 54.11 9.35 15.11
C SER A 395 53.19 8.54 16.03
N ARG A 396 53.56 7.27 16.30
CA ARG A 396 52.78 6.45 17.24
C ARG A 396 52.97 6.96 18.67
N THR A 397 51.92 7.12 19.42
CA THR A 397 51.95 7.43 20.85
C THR A 397 52.68 6.31 21.59
N LYS A 398 53.67 6.64 22.40
CA LYS A 398 54.47 5.64 23.14
C LYS A 398 53.60 4.99 24.22
N LEU A 399 53.79 3.70 24.44
CA LEU A 399 53.04 2.92 25.43
C LEU A 399 53.17 3.50 26.87
N THR A 400 54.26 4.17 27.15
CA THR A 400 54.55 4.87 28.41
C THR A 400 53.70 6.12 28.59
N GLU A 401 53.35 6.84 27.52
CA GLU A 401 52.45 8.01 27.53
C GLU A 401 51.03 7.59 27.71
N ILE A 402 50.58 6.54 27.00
CA ILE A 402 49.28 5.92 27.16
C ILE A 402 49.02 5.43 28.59
N LYS A 403 50.03 4.78 29.21
CA LYS A 403 49.94 4.34 30.61
C LYS A 403 49.83 5.49 31.59
N LYS A 404 50.50 6.61 31.37
CA LYS A 404 50.42 7.81 32.23
C LYS A 404 49.04 8.46 32.16
N GLU A 405 48.43 8.57 30.97
CA GLU A 405 47.08 9.13 30.81
C GLU A 405 46.02 8.25 31.44
N LEU A 406 46.16 6.92 31.38
CA LEU A 406 45.22 6.00 32.02
C LEU A 406 45.29 6.02 33.56
N THR A 407 46.49 6.30 34.14
CA THR A 407 46.68 6.39 35.59
C THR A 407 46.39 7.79 36.17
N SER A 408 46.25 8.83 35.35
CA SER A 408 45.92 10.19 35.79
C SER A 408 44.43 10.47 35.80
N ASN A 409 43.60 9.55 35.31
CA ASN A 409 42.14 9.66 35.26
C ASN A 409 41.39 8.74 36.28
N ASP A 410 42.15 8.04 37.16
CA ASP A 410 41.65 7.40 38.37
C ASP A 410 41.91 8.30 39.60
#